data_87b07915706912fc1680c71343ee1ce1
#
_entry.id   87b07915706912fc1680c71343ee1ce1
#
_cell.length_a   1.000
_cell.length_b   1.000
_cell.length_c   1.000
_cell.angle_alpha   90.00
_cell.angle_beta   90.00
_cell.angle_gamma   90.00
#
_symmetry.space_group_name_H-M   'P 1'
#
loop_
_entity.id
_entity.type
_entity.pdbx_description
1 polymer ?
#
loop_
_entity_poly.entity_id
_entity_poly.type
_entity_poly.pdbx_seq_one_letter_code
_entity_poly.pdbx_strand_id
1 'polypeptide(L)'
;MADNSTHIYQREGDSRIYLQVMGQWYYYDSNSAPLGKGAMGTVYLGFSCNSNQRIAIKRVKDIYANNKMIRERARQEASLSFSHPNLVQMIGICEYNPYYGPIFVLSGYIAGITLEAHVKEQLNHLPQEDRIEKISNELCHVLDALQYLHSRGIVHRDVKPSNIMIENGSVVKLMDLGIARLNGGNKYSSYGFIGTPQYAAPEQILRDSDNTEINAQTDIYATGITFYELLTGYNPFKTDVEAEILSRQMSVKLPYDKKIPRSLYNVILKATEKIPPSDTARHWNSK
;
A
#
# COMPACT_ATOMS: atom_id res chain seq x y z
N MET A 1 -25.75 -28.42 -2.76
CA MET A 1 -24.32 -28.56 -3.11
C MET A 1 -24.03 -27.52 -4.17
N ALA A 2 -23.38 -26.43 -3.82
CA ALA A 2 -23.05 -25.39 -4.79
C ALA A 2 -21.96 -25.93 -5.72
N ASP A 3 -22.27 -25.91 -6.99
CA ASP A 3 -21.36 -26.26 -8.08
C ASP A 3 -20.13 -25.36 -8.00
N ASN A 4 -18.97 -25.94 -7.68
CA ASN A 4 -17.67 -25.29 -7.67
C ASN A 4 -17.14 -25.12 -9.10
N SER A 5 -17.98 -24.65 -10.02
CA SER A 5 -17.55 -24.29 -11.36
C SER A 5 -16.54 -23.14 -11.28
N THR A 6 -15.38 -23.38 -11.81
CA THR A 6 -14.25 -22.47 -11.85
C THR A 6 -14.68 -21.09 -12.36
N HIS A 7 -14.65 -20.09 -11.48
CA HIS A 7 -14.91 -18.70 -11.87
C HIS A 7 -13.75 -18.08 -12.70
N ILE A 8 -12.84 -18.92 -13.20
CA ILE A 8 -11.70 -18.55 -14.03
C ILE A 8 -11.67 -19.47 -15.23
N TYR A 9 -11.68 -18.89 -16.43
CA TYR A 9 -11.47 -19.67 -17.64
C TYR A 9 -10.64 -18.90 -18.68
N GLN A 10 -10.01 -19.67 -19.57
CA GLN A 10 -9.31 -19.18 -20.75
C GLN A 10 -9.78 -20.00 -21.95
N ARG A 11 -10.12 -19.33 -23.05
CA ARG A 11 -10.47 -20.02 -24.30
C ARG A 11 -9.19 -20.54 -24.95
N GLU A 12 -9.27 -21.69 -25.58
CA GLU A 12 -8.17 -22.24 -26.37
C GLU A 12 -7.77 -21.27 -27.48
N GLY A 13 -6.47 -20.94 -27.56
CA GLY A 13 -5.94 -19.96 -28.52
C GLY A 13 -6.19 -18.49 -28.18
N ASP A 14 -6.86 -18.18 -27.07
CA ASP A 14 -7.05 -16.80 -26.59
C ASP A 14 -6.08 -16.47 -25.44
N SER A 15 -5.42 -15.32 -25.51
CA SER A 15 -4.57 -14.81 -24.41
C SER A 15 -5.37 -14.20 -23.25
N ARG A 16 -6.67 -14.01 -23.41
CA ARG A 16 -7.56 -13.43 -22.40
C ARG A 16 -7.91 -14.44 -21.33
N ILE A 17 -7.73 -14.00 -20.09
CA ILE A 17 -8.17 -14.73 -18.90
C ILE A 17 -9.42 -14.05 -18.39
N TYR A 18 -10.50 -14.83 -18.27
CA TYR A 18 -11.81 -14.39 -17.83
C TYR A 18 -12.01 -14.76 -16.36
N LEU A 19 -12.51 -13.81 -15.56
CA LEU A 19 -12.68 -13.90 -14.11
C LEU A 19 -14.13 -13.55 -13.76
N GLN A 20 -14.80 -14.39 -12.97
CA GLN A 20 -16.12 -14.10 -12.44
C GLN A 20 -16.02 -13.59 -11.00
N VAL A 21 -16.56 -12.40 -10.74
CA VAL A 21 -16.64 -11.80 -9.41
C VAL A 21 -18.07 -11.29 -9.19
N MET A 22 -18.73 -11.73 -8.11
CA MET A 22 -20.09 -11.33 -7.76
C MET A 22 -21.10 -11.46 -8.94
N GLY A 23 -20.99 -12.53 -9.73
CA GLY A 23 -21.86 -12.80 -10.88
C GLY A 23 -21.53 -11.98 -12.13
N GLN A 24 -20.56 -11.10 -12.09
CA GLN A 24 -20.11 -10.30 -13.23
C GLN A 24 -18.82 -10.86 -13.82
N TRP A 25 -18.68 -10.81 -15.14
CA TRP A 25 -17.49 -11.27 -15.84
C TRP A 25 -16.56 -10.11 -16.18
N TYR A 26 -15.27 -10.35 -15.97
CA TYR A 26 -14.16 -9.45 -16.28
C TYR A 26 -13.09 -10.23 -17.05
N TYR A 27 -12.26 -9.54 -17.80
CA TYR A 27 -11.13 -10.18 -18.46
C TYR A 27 -9.91 -9.27 -18.49
N TYR A 28 -8.74 -9.86 -18.65
CA TYR A 28 -7.50 -9.18 -19.02
C TYR A 28 -6.74 -10.02 -20.03
N ASP A 29 -5.89 -9.37 -20.82
CA ASP A 29 -4.99 -10.06 -21.76
C ASP A 29 -3.67 -10.36 -21.02
N SER A 30 -3.34 -11.66 -20.88
CA SER A 30 -2.12 -12.12 -20.21
C SER A 30 -0.84 -11.77 -20.97
N ASN A 31 -0.93 -11.49 -22.27
CA ASN A 31 0.17 -11.05 -23.12
C ASN A 31 0.36 -9.52 -23.11
N SER A 32 -0.57 -8.77 -22.54
CA SER A 32 -0.44 -7.32 -22.44
C SER A 32 0.66 -6.91 -21.47
N ALA A 33 1.27 -5.74 -21.72
CA ALA A 33 2.19 -5.14 -20.76
C ALA A 33 1.44 -4.85 -19.45
N PRO A 34 1.97 -5.26 -18.28
CA PRO A 34 1.32 -4.98 -17.00
C PRO A 34 1.36 -3.48 -16.68
N LEU A 35 0.34 -3.00 -15.96
CA LEU A 35 0.31 -1.66 -15.36
C LEU A 35 1.41 -1.49 -14.30
N GLY A 36 1.76 -2.58 -13.60
CA GLY A 36 2.82 -2.56 -12.60
C GLY A 36 3.17 -3.97 -12.09
N LYS A 37 4.39 -4.10 -11.54
CA LYS A 37 4.88 -5.32 -10.89
C LYS A 37 5.33 -4.98 -9.48
N GLY A 38 4.77 -5.68 -8.49
CA GLY A 38 5.10 -5.49 -7.09
C GLY A 38 5.65 -6.76 -6.42
N ALA A 39 5.99 -6.64 -5.13
CA ALA A 39 6.47 -7.76 -4.33
C ALA A 39 5.47 -8.93 -4.31
N MET A 40 4.18 -8.64 -4.19
CA MET A 40 3.12 -9.65 -4.01
C MET A 40 2.44 -10.09 -5.31
N GLY A 41 2.53 -9.32 -6.39
CA GLY A 41 1.79 -9.62 -7.61
C GLY A 41 2.11 -8.71 -8.78
N THR A 42 1.40 -8.99 -9.88
CA THR A 42 1.46 -8.20 -11.12
C THR A 42 0.06 -7.63 -11.38
N VAL A 43 -0.02 -6.35 -11.71
CA VAL A 43 -1.28 -5.65 -11.99
C VAL A 43 -1.44 -5.49 -13.50
N TYR A 44 -2.58 -5.91 -14.02
CA TYR A 44 -2.95 -5.80 -15.43
C TYR A 44 -4.13 -4.85 -15.62
N LEU A 45 -4.21 -4.23 -16.79
CA LEU A 45 -5.43 -3.58 -17.25
C LEU A 45 -6.44 -4.65 -17.62
N GLY A 46 -7.61 -4.59 -17.01
CA GLY A 46 -8.73 -5.45 -17.30
C GLY A 46 -9.96 -4.66 -17.71
N PHE A 47 -11.00 -5.40 -18.11
CA PHE A 47 -12.26 -4.84 -18.61
C PHE A 47 -13.45 -5.63 -18.09
N SER A 48 -14.53 -4.93 -17.79
CA SER A 48 -15.83 -5.55 -17.57
C SER A 48 -16.38 -6.08 -18.90
N CYS A 49 -16.83 -7.34 -18.94
CA CYS A 49 -17.42 -7.91 -20.14
C CYS A 49 -18.74 -7.23 -20.55
N ASN A 50 -19.48 -6.69 -19.58
CA ASN A 50 -20.79 -6.10 -19.83
C ASN A 50 -20.71 -4.63 -20.24
N SER A 51 -19.84 -3.84 -19.62
CA SER A 51 -19.78 -2.38 -19.81
C SER A 51 -18.53 -1.91 -20.51
N ASN A 52 -17.57 -2.80 -20.74
CA ASN A 52 -16.21 -2.47 -21.22
C ASN A 52 -15.48 -1.44 -20.33
N GLN A 53 -15.95 -1.26 -19.09
CA GLN A 53 -15.31 -0.39 -18.10
C GLN A 53 -13.92 -0.93 -17.76
N ARG A 54 -12.94 -0.05 -17.74
CA ARG A 54 -11.56 -0.38 -17.32
C ARG A 54 -11.49 -0.67 -15.83
N ILE A 55 -10.76 -1.72 -15.47
CA ILE A 55 -10.48 -2.11 -14.09
C ILE A 55 -8.99 -2.45 -13.94
N ALA A 56 -8.50 -2.50 -12.71
CA ALA A 56 -7.18 -3.03 -12.38
C ALA A 56 -7.33 -4.45 -11.82
N ILE A 57 -6.56 -5.40 -12.35
CA ILE A 57 -6.56 -6.81 -11.95
C ILE A 57 -5.17 -7.16 -11.43
N LYS A 58 -5.04 -7.35 -10.13
CA LYS A 58 -3.82 -7.78 -9.45
C LYS A 58 -3.79 -9.31 -9.37
N ARG A 59 -2.93 -9.95 -10.15
CA ARG A 59 -2.63 -11.37 -10.04
C ARG A 59 -1.56 -11.57 -8.96
N VAL A 60 -1.89 -12.28 -7.90
CA VAL A 60 -0.94 -12.65 -6.84
C VAL A 60 0.10 -13.63 -7.41
N LYS A 61 1.37 -13.48 -7.02
CA LYS A 61 2.45 -14.37 -7.49
C LYS A 61 2.20 -15.82 -7.07
N ASP A 62 2.49 -16.75 -7.97
CA ASP A 62 2.23 -18.19 -7.76
C ASP A 62 2.97 -18.76 -6.54
N ILE A 63 4.13 -18.22 -6.16
CA ILE A 63 4.85 -18.59 -4.94
C ILE A 63 4.03 -18.36 -3.65
N TYR A 64 3.04 -17.46 -3.69
CA TYR A 64 2.15 -17.14 -2.59
C TYR A 64 0.77 -17.81 -2.72
N ALA A 65 0.48 -18.45 -3.86
CA ALA A 65 -0.83 -18.98 -4.19
C ALA A 65 -1.37 -20.03 -3.17
N ASN A 66 -0.47 -20.77 -2.53
CA ASN A 66 -0.82 -21.79 -1.53
C ASN A 66 -0.65 -21.29 -0.09
N ASN A 67 -0.30 -20.04 0.13
CA ASN A 67 -0.13 -19.49 1.47
C ASN A 67 -1.49 -19.05 2.03
N LYS A 68 -1.98 -19.76 3.05
CA LYS A 68 -3.28 -19.52 3.70
C LYS A 68 -3.42 -18.07 4.16
N MET A 69 -2.38 -17.50 4.78
CA MET A 69 -2.38 -16.14 5.32
C MET A 69 -2.52 -15.10 4.19
N ILE A 70 -1.82 -15.28 3.07
CA ILE A 70 -1.90 -14.37 1.92
C ILE A 70 -3.28 -14.45 1.26
N ARG A 71 -3.87 -15.65 1.19
CA ARG A 71 -5.24 -15.82 0.68
C ARG A 71 -6.28 -15.12 1.56
N GLU A 72 -6.22 -15.31 2.86
CA GLU A 72 -7.12 -14.65 3.82
C GLU A 72 -7.00 -13.12 3.71
N ARG A 73 -5.79 -12.60 3.56
CA ARG A 73 -5.52 -11.17 3.36
C ARG A 73 -6.11 -10.63 2.06
N ALA A 74 -5.94 -11.35 0.95
CA ALA A 74 -6.51 -10.97 -0.33
C ALA A 74 -8.05 -10.93 -0.25
N ARG A 75 -8.68 -11.89 0.46
CA ARG A 75 -10.12 -11.89 0.70
C ARG A 75 -10.56 -10.71 1.55
N GLN A 76 -9.84 -10.41 2.62
CA GLN A 76 -10.12 -9.26 3.48
C GLN A 76 -10.02 -7.94 2.69
N GLU A 77 -8.94 -7.73 1.93
CA GLU A 77 -8.77 -6.57 1.06
C GLU A 77 -9.95 -6.44 0.09
N ALA A 78 -10.30 -7.51 -0.58
CA ALA A 78 -11.37 -7.53 -1.57
C ALA A 78 -12.78 -7.39 -0.98
N SER A 79 -12.98 -7.74 0.30
CA SER A 79 -14.28 -7.62 0.99
C SER A 79 -14.59 -6.20 1.43
N LEU A 80 -13.61 -5.31 1.41
CA LEU A 80 -13.80 -3.94 1.86
C LEU A 80 -14.52 -3.11 0.80
N SER A 81 -15.73 -2.72 1.12
CA SER A 81 -16.52 -1.80 0.30
C SER A 81 -16.43 -0.41 0.90
N PHE A 82 -15.65 0.47 0.26
CA PHE A 82 -15.53 1.86 0.66
C PHE A 82 -16.17 2.79 -0.37
N SER A 83 -16.87 3.78 0.13
CA SER A 83 -17.35 4.91 -0.66
C SER A 83 -16.67 6.17 -0.16
N HIS A 84 -15.47 6.43 -0.67
CA HIS A 84 -14.70 7.65 -0.36
C HIS A 84 -14.00 8.15 -1.62
N PRO A 85 -14.04 9.46 -1.94
CA PRO A 85 -13.49 10.00 -3.19
C PRO A 85 -11.98 9.74 -3.33
N ASN A 86 -11.25 9.67 -2.22
CA ASN A 86 -9.81 9.49 -2.21
C ASN A 86 -9.36 8.04 -1.93
N LEU A 87 -10.27 7.06 -1.99
CA LEU A 87 -9.93 5.63 -1.95
C LEU A 87 -10.23 4.95 -3.29
N VAL A 88 -9.41 3.97 -3.64
CA VAL A 88 -9.73 3.10 -4.77
C VAL A 88 -10.92 2.22 -4.41
N GLN A 89 -11.87 2.08 -5.33
CA GLN A 89 -13.01 1.19 -5.14
C GLN A 89 -12.57 -0.27 -5.37
N MET A 90 -12.82 -1.13 -4.39
CA MET A 90 -12.64 -2.57 -4.54
C MET A 90 -13.86 -3.18 -5.26
N ILE A 91 -13.59 -4.10 -6.20
CA ILE A 91 -14.62 -4.86 -6.93
C ILE A 91 -14.78 -6.24 -6.29
N GLY A 92 -13.68 -6.88 -5.92
CA GLY A 92 -13.71 -8.17 -5.24
C GLY A 92 -12.51 -9.05 -5.55
N ILE A 93 -12.67 -10.34 -5.26
CA ILE A 93 -11.64 -11.36 -5.45
C ILE A 93 -12.17 -12.48 -6.34
N CYS A 94 -11.28 -13.03 -7.17
CA CYS A 94 -11.51 -14.26 -7.90
C CYS A 94 -10.40 -15.26 -7.54
N GLU A 95 -10.78 -16.44 -7.06
CA GLU A 95 -9.87 -17.51 -6.69
C GLU A 95 -10.20 -18.76 -7.51
N TYR A 96 -9.15 -19.46 -7.98
CA TYR A 96 -9.33 -20.76 -8.63
C TYR A 96 -9.91 -21.79 -7.66
N ASN A 97 -9.36 -21.79 -6.44
CA ASN A 97 -9.78 -22.67 -5.34
C ASN A 97 -9.51 -21.96 -4.02
N PRO A 98 -10.31 -22.18 -2.95
CA PRO A 98 -10.10 -21.53 -1.66
C PRO A 98 -8.74 -21.82 -1.00
N TYR A 99 -8.04 -22.87 -1.40
CA TYR A 99 -6.81 -23.33 -0.74
C TYR A 99 -5.58 -23.27 -1.62
N TYR A 100 -5.70 -23.30 -2.95
CA TYR A 100 -4.59 -23.31 -3.90
C TYR A 100 -4.94 -22.66 -5.24
N GLY A 101 -3.94 -22.50 -6.09
CA GLY A 101 -4.08 -21.93 -7.42
C GLY A 101 -4.15 -20.39 -7.43
N PRO A 102 -4.30 -19.78 -8.60
CA PRO A 102 -4.19 -18.35 -8.77
C PRO A 102 -5.27 -17.58 -8.00
N ILE A 103 -4.86 -16.39 -7.54
CA ILE A 103 -5.69 -15.41 -6.83
C ILE A 103 -5.63 -14.10 -7.62
N PHE A 104 -6.79 -13.51 -7.86
CA PHE A 104 -6.93 -12.20 -8.50
C PHE A 104 -7.73 -11.26 -7.60
N VAL A 105 -7.20 -10.07 -7.36
CA VAL A 105 -7.90 -8.98 -6.67
C VAL A 105 -8.25 -7.92 -7.71
N LEU A 106 -9.52 -7.56 -7.79
CA LEU A 106 -10.06 -6.63 -8.76
C LEU A 106 -10.43 -5.30 -8.08
N SER A 107 -10.02 -4.21 -8.68
CA SER A 107 -10.33 -2.84 -8.21
C SER A 107 -10.61 -1.90 -9.39
N GLY A 108 -11.12 -0.72 -9.09
CA GLY A 108 -11.30 0.33 -10.08
C GLY A 108 -9.97 0.72 -10.71
N TYR A 109 -9.98 0.98 -12.02
CA TYR A 109 -8.81 1.50 -12.72
C TYR A 109 -8.67 3.00 -12.48
N ILE A 110 -7.48 3.42 -12.08
CA ILE A 110 -7.13 4.83 -11.88
C ILE A 110 -6.40 5.33 -13.12
N ALA A 111 -7.00 6.27 -13.85
CA ALA A 111 -6.40 6.88 -15.03
C ALA A 111 -5.45 8.01 -14.62
N GLY A 112 -4.20 7.66 -14.30
CA GLY A 112 -3.25 8.64 -13.78
C GLY A 112 -1.86 8.07 -13.53
N ILE A 113 -1.08 8.81 -12.78
CA ILE A 113 0.31 8.47 -12.40
C ILE A 113 0.45 8.44 -10.87
N THR A 114 1.48 7.80 -10.37
CA THR A 114 1.77 7.81 -8.93
C THR A 114 2.14 9.21 -8.45
N LEU A 115 1.91 9.51 -7.17
CA LEU A 115 2.28 10.78 -6.57
C LEU A 115 3.79 11.05 -6.69
N GLU A 116 4.61 10.00 -6.61
CA GLU A 116 6.06 10.09 -6.85
C GLU A 116 6.36 10.62 -8.27
N ALA A 117 5.73 10.01 -9.29
CA ALA A 117 5.89 10.44 -10.69
C ALA A 117 5.34 11.85 -10.90
N HIS A 118 4.17 12.16 -10.32
CA HIS A 118 3.55 13.49 -10.40
C HIS A 118 4.46 14.58 -9.85
N VAL A 119 5.03 14.39 -8.65
CA VAL A 119 5.97 15.36 -8.06
C VAL A 119 7.21 15.49 -8.92
N LYS A 120 7.78 14.39 -9.39
CA LYS A 120 8.99 14.38 -10.20
C LYS A 120 8.80 15.08 -11.56
N GLU A 121 7.69 14.78 -12.24
CA GLU A 121 7.46 15.18 -13.62
C GLU A 121 6.76 16.55 -13.74
N GLN A 122 5.89 16.88 -12.77
CA GLN A 122 5.02 18.05 -12.89
C GLN A 122 5.27 19.13 -11.83
N LEU A 123 5.77 18.78 -10.62
CA LEU A 123 5.93 19.75 -9.55
C LEU A 123 7.36 20.20 -9.31
N ASN A 124 8.37 19.41 -9.66
CA ASN A 124 9.78 19.74 -9.36
C ASN A 124 10.31 21.01 -10.04
N HIS A 125 9.66 21.48 -11.11
CA HIS A 125 10.03 22.71 -11.80
C HIS A 125 9.32 23.97 -11.26
N LEU A 126 8.35 23.78 -10.33
CA LEU A 126 7.66 24.90 -9.70
C LEU A 126 8.55 25.59 -8.67
N PRO A 127 8.27 26.86 -8.33
CA PRO A 127 8.82 27.52 -7.16
C PRO A 127 8.60 26.66 -5.90
N GLN A 128 9.53 26.74 -4.96
CA GLN A 128 9.50 25.88 -3.77
C GLN A 128 8.20 26.02 -2.97
N GLU A 129 7.69 27.25 -2.82
CA GLU A 129 6.46 27.51 -2.07
C GLU A 129 5.25 26.86 -2.74
N ASP A 130 5.07 27.05 -4.05
CA ASP A 130 3.96 26.45 -4.82
C ASP A 130 4.02 24.92 -4.80
N ARG A 131 5.23 24.36 -4.88
CA ARG A 131 5.44 22.92 -4.79
C ARG A 131 5.04 22.36 -3.42
N ILE A 132 5.45 23.03 -2.34
CA ILE A 132 5.11 22.66 -0.97
C ILE A 132 3.60 22.73 -0.78
N GLU A 133 2.95 23.80 -1.25
CA GLU A 133 1.50 23.96 -1.16
C GLU A 133 0.76 22.82 -1.87
N LYS A 134 1.14 22.52 -3.12
CA LYS A 134 0.50 21.43 -3.89
C LYS A 134 0.67 20.08 -3.24
N ILE A 135 1.89 19.71 -2.84
CA ILE A 135 2.14 18.42 -2.15
C ILE A 135 1.37 18.37 -0.83
N SER A 136 1.29 19.46 -0.09
CA SER A 136 0.52 19.52 1.17
C SER A 136 -0.96 19.29 0.94
N ASN A 137 -1.55 19.92 -0.09
CA ASN A 137 -2.96 19.75 -0.44
C ASN A 137 -3.25 18.31 -0.87
N GLU A 138 -2.38 17.69 -1.67
CA GLU A 138 -2.51 16.29 -2.07
C GLU A 138 -2.46 15.34 -0.86
N LEU A 139 -1.57 15.61 0.10
CA LEU A 139 -1.49 14.81 1.33
C LEU A 139 -2.65 15.04 2.28
N CYS A 140 -3.29 16.22 2.30
CA CYS A 140 -4.55 16.41 3.02
C CYS A 140 -5.62 15.43 2.53
N HIS A 141 -5.76 15.22 1.22
CA HIS A 141 -6.69 14.22 0.69
C HIS A 141 -6.35 12.78 1.08
N VAL A 142 -5.04 12.45 1.21
CA VAL A 142 -4.60 11.16 1.77
C VAL A 142 -5.00 11.04 3.22
N LEU A 143 -4.82 12.09 4.03
CA LEU A 143 -5.21 12.11 5.44
C LEU A 143 -6.73 11.97 5.62
N ASP A 144 -7.54 12.58 4.74
CA ASP A 144 -9.00 12.41 4.73
C ASP A 144 -9.38 10.94 4.46
N ALA A 145 -8.73 10.31 3.49
CA ALA A 145 -8.91 8.88 3.22
C ALA A 145 -8.51 8.00 4.42
N LEU A 146 -7.39 8.30 5.07
CA LEU A 146 -6.93 7.60 6.26
C LEU A 146 -7.89 7.79 7.44
N GLN A 147 -8.37 9.01 7.68
CA GLN A 147 -9.36 9.28 8.72
C GLN A 147 -10.65 8.48 8.50
N TYR A 148 -11.12 8.38 7.26
CA TYR A 148 -12.26 7.55 6.90
C TYR A 148 -12.02 6.07 7.23
N LEU A 149 -10.84 5.51 6.95
CA LEU A 149 -10.46 4.14 7.29
C LEU A 149 -10.37 3.96 8.82
N HIS A 150 -9.67 4.86 9.50
CA HIS A 150 -9.45 4.80 10.95
C HIS A 150 -10.77 4.86 11.74
N SER A 151 -11.73 5.66 11.29
CA SER A 151 -13.09 5.72 11.91
C SER A 151 -13.85 4.39 11.83
N ARG A 152 -13.39 3.45 10.99
CA ARG A 152 -13.92 2.08 10.82
C ARG A 152 -13.01 1.01 11.41
N GLY A 153 -12.01 1.40 12.19
CA GLY A 153 -11.04 0.49 12.81
C GLY A 153 -10.05 -0.14 11.82
N ILE A 154 -9.88 0.47 10.64
CA ILE A 154 -8.99 -0.05 9.59
C ILE A 154 -7.74 0.81 9.51
N VAL A 155 -6.57 0.18 9.60
CA VAL A 155 -5.26 0.80 9.43
C VAL A 155 -4.70 0.40 8.06
N HIS A 156 -4.23 1.36 7.26
CA HIS A 156 -3.74 1.12 5.89
C HIS A 156 -2.41 0.35 5.85
N ARG A 157 -1.43 0.72 6.70
CA ARG A 157 -0.15 0.03 6.95
C ARG A 157 0.89 0.03 5.82
N ASP A 158 0.59 0.61 4.66
CA ASP A 158 1.53 0.72 3.53
C ASP A 158 1.40 2.06 2.79
N VAL A 159 1.27 3.16 3.55
CA VAL A 159 1.26 4.52 2.97
C VAL A 159 2.65 4.83 2.45
N LYS A 160 2.74 5.14 1.16
CA LYS A 160 3.98 5.52 0.46
C LYS A 160 3.65 6.18 -0.88
N PRO A 161 4.58 6.93 -1.49
CA PRO A 161 4.32 7.67 -2.73
C PRO A 161 3.79 6.80 -3.89
N SER A 162 4.26 5.55 -3.99
CA SER A 162 3.84 4.61 -5.04
C SER A 162 2.44 4.01 -4.84
N ASN A 163 1.85 4.12 -3.64
CA ASN A 163 0.49 3.69 -3.32
C ASN A 163 -0.52 4.85 -3.33
N ILE A 164 -0.10 6.03 -3.78
CA ILE A 164 -0.95 7.20 -3.97
C ILE A 164 -0.90 7.55 -5.45
N MET A 165 -2.05 7.67 -6.10
CA MET A 165 -2.15 8.07 -7.50
C MET A 165 -2.88 9.40 -7.65
N ILE A 166 -2.53 10.12 -8.69
CA ILE A 166 -3.23 11.34 -9.13
C ILE A 166 -4.04 10.96 -10.37
N GLU A 167 -5.34 10.80 -10.20
CA GLU A 167 -6.28 10.46 -11.25
C GLU A 167 -6.65 11.72 -12.05
N ASN A 168 -6.57 11.63 -13.37
CA ASN A 168 -6.92 12.73 -14.29
C ASN A 168 -6.23 14.07 -13.93
N GLY A 169 -5.05 14.01 -13.35
CA GLY A 169 -4.23 15.17 -13.01
C GLY A 169 -4.63 15.95 -11.76
N SER A 170 -5.69 15.55 -11.04
CA SER A 170 -6.19 16.33 -9.89
C SER A 170 -6.75 15.52 -8.72
N VAL A 171 -7.28 14.33 -8.94
CA VAL A 171 -7.94 13.55 -7.87
C VAL A 171 -6.95 12.58 -7.23
N VAL A 172 -6.68 12.79 -5.96
CA VAL A 172 -5.82 11.89 -5.18
C VAL A 172 -6.58 10.60 -4.86
N LYS A 173 -5.94 9.46 -5.12
CA LYS A 173 -6.45 8.11 -4.83
C LYS A 173 -5.41 7.32 -4.03
N LEU A 174 -5.75 6.97 -2.80
CA LEU A 174 -4.99 6.01 -2.00
C LEU A 174 -5.41 4.59 -2.38
N MET A 175 -4.44 3.74 -2.69
CA MET A 175 -4.64 2.38 -3.17
C MET A 175 -3.81 1.37 -2.37
N ASP A 176 -3.99 0.08 -2.66
CA ASP A 176 -3.23 -1.02 -2.06
C ASP A 176 -3.26 -0.97 -0.53
N LEU A 177 -4.48 -1.10 0.05
CA LEU A 177 -4.63 -1.29 1.48
C LEU A 177 -3.71 -2.44 1.93
N GLY A 178 -2.70 -2.10 2.73
CA GLY A 178 -1.73 -3.05 3.27
C GLY A 178 -2.34 -4.01 4.29
N ILE A 179 -3.63 -4.38 4.11
CA ILE A 179 -4.37 -5.35 4.94
C ILE A 179 -3.63 -6.69 4.98
N ALA A 180 -2.79 -6.93 3.98
CA ALA A 180 -1.80 -7.99 3.96
C ALA A 180 -0.97 -8.10 5.27
N ARG A 181 -1.04 -7.11 6.15
CA ARG A 181 -0.28 -7.03 7.41
C ARG A 181 -1.17 -7.17 8.66
N LEU A 182 -2.43 -7.64 8.54
CA LEU A 182 -3.34 -7.79 9.69
C LEU A 182 -2.91 -8.88 10.67
N ASN A 183 -3.07 -8.56 11.93
CA ASN A 183 -2.97 -9.27 13.20
C ASN A 183 -2.60 -10.78 13.17
N GLY A 184 -1.53 -11.14 13.89
CA GLY A 184 -1.25 -12.52 14.34
C GLY A 184 -0.41 -13.40 13.41
N GLY A 185 0.17 -12.85 12.32
CA GLY A 185 1.15 -13.58 11.53
C GLY A 185 2.56 -12.99 11.71
N ASN A 186 3.59 -13.81 11.71
CA ASN A 186 4.98 -13.38 11.78
C ASN A 186 5.20 -12.17 10.86
N LYS A 187 5.58 -11.02 11.44
CA LYS A 187 5.98 -9.78 10.72
C LYS A 187 7.18 -10.05 9.79
N TYR A 188 7.87 -11.15 10.04
CA TYR A 188 8.97 -11.67 9.26
C TYR A 188 8.56 -13.00 8.63
N SER A 189 8.65 -13.10 7.31
CA SER A 189 8.65 -14.38 6.63
C SER A 189 10.07 -14.96 6.65
N SER A 190 10.24 -16.22 6.23
CA SER A 190 11.57 -16.78 5.95
C SER A 190 12.36 -15.97 4.92
N TYR A 191 11.75 -14.97 4.29
CA TYR A 191 12.32 -14.10 3.26
C TYR A 191 12.53 -12.64 3.73
N GLY A 192 12.40 -12.32 5.04
CA GLY A 192 12.58 -10.99 5.59
C GLY A 192 11.30 -10.24 5.98
N PHE A 193 11.39 -8.92 6.13
CA PHE A 193 10.28 -8.05 6.52
C PHE A 193 9.20 -8.00 5.45
N ILE A 194 7.94 -8.22 5.84
CA ILE A 194 6.81 -8.15 4.90
C ILE A 194 6.38 -6.70 4.75
N GLY A 195 6.75 -6.06 3.67
CA GLY A 195 6.34 -4.70 3.33
C GLY A 195 7.44 -3.85 2.71
N THR A 196 7.26 -2.54 2.82
CA THR A 196 8.22 -1.53 2.36
C THR A 196 8.90 -0.95 3.59
N PRO A 197 10.07 -1.47 4.00
CA PRO A 197 10.66 -1.19 5.30
C PRO A 197 10.99 0.29 5.50
N GLN A 198 11.30 1.04 4.45
CA GLN A 198 11.67 2.46 4.54
C GLN A 198 10.53 3.41 4.94
N TYR A 199 9.28 2.93 5.00
CA TYR A 199 8.12 3.71 5.49
C TYR A 199 7.50 3.07 6.74
N ALA A 200 8.00 1.91 7.17
CA ALA A 200 7.42 1.17 8.26
C ALA A 200 7.58 1.92 9.60
N ALA A 201 6.50 2.06 10.33
CA ALA A 201 6.54 2.60 11.67
C ALA A 201 7.23 1.61 12.64
N PRO A 202 7.83 2.11 13.75
CA PRO A 202 8.53 1.26 14.72
C PRO A 202 7.71 0.07 15.21
N GLU A 203 6.43 0.26 15.50
CA GLU A 203 5.51 -0.80 15.95
C GLU A 203 5.27 -1.89 14.89
N GLN A 204 5.46 -1.58 13.61
CA GLN A 204 5.41 -2.60 12.55
C GLN A 204 6.66 -3.47 12.51
N ILE A 205 7.76 -2.97 13.07
CA ILE A 205 9.07 -3.65 13.10
C ILE A 205 9.23 -4.48 14.36
N LEU A 206 8.71 -3.98 15.50
CA LEU A 206 8.76 -4.66 16.78
C LEU A 206 8.03 -6.01 16.73
N ARG A 207 8.50 -7.00 17.50
CA ARG A 207 7.87 -8.31 17.58
C ARG A 207 6.58 -8.25 18.40
N ASP A 208 5.68 -9.20 18.17
CA ASP A 208 4.39 -9.28 18.89
C ASP A 208 4.56 -9.41 20.42
N SER A 209 5.73 -9.86 20.89
CA SER A 209 6.09 -9.91 22.32
C SER A 209 6.23 -8.53 22.99
N ASP A 210 6.35 -7.47 22.22
CA ASP A 210 6.67 -6.14 22.72
C ASP A 210 5.43 -5.29 23.05
N ASN A 211 4.24 -5.91 23.04
CA ASN A 211 2.95 -5.28 23.38
C ASN A 211 2.65 -3.99 22.61
N THR A 212 3.15 -3.86 21.38
CA THR A 212 2.95 -2.67 20.55
C THR A 212 1.74 -2.90 19.62
N GLU A 213 0.76 -2.02 19.75
CA GLU A 213 -0.45 -2.08 18.94
C GLU A 213 -0.28 -1.28 17.64
N ILE A 214 -0.63 -1.91 16.52
CA ILE A 214 -0.75 -1.22 15.23
C ILE A 214 -2.09 -0.49 15.19
N ASN A 215 -2.04 0.83 15.08
CA ASN A 215 -3.21 1.70 15.10
C ASN A 215 -3.07 2.86 14.08
N ALA A 216 -3.91 3.87 14.17
CA ALA A 216 -3.89 5.04 13.29
C ALA A 216 -2.53 5.76 13.24
N GLN A 217 -1.76 5.75 14.32
CA GLN A 217 -0.44 6.39 14.37
C GLN A 217 0.55 5.76 13.39
N THR A 218 0.41 4.47 13.10
CA THR A 218 1.19 3.74 12.11
C THR A 218 1.10 4.40 10.73
N ASP A 219 -0.11 4.76 10.30
CA ASP A 219 -0.32 5.43 9.02
C ASP A 219 0.15 6.90 9.04
N ILE A 220 -0.01 7.59 10.18
CA ILE A 220 0.48 8.96 10.36
C ILE A 220 2.01 8.98 10.26
N TYR A 221 2.70 8.02 10.87
CA TYR A 221 4.14 7.87 10.75
C TYR A 221 4.57 7.69 9.29
N ALA A 222 3.98 6.72 8.59
CA ALA A 222 4.29 6.45 7.18
C ALA A 222 3.97 7.66 6.27
N THR A 223 2.89 8.41 6.57
CA THR A 223 2.55 9.66 5.88
C THR A 223 3.61 10.73 6.12
N GLY A 224 4.14 10.86 7.33
CA GLY A 224 5.23 11.78 7.65
C GLY A 224 6.51 11.48 6.86
N ILE A 225 6.92 10.21 6.76
CA ILE A 225 8.06 9.79 5.93
C ILE A 225 7.79 10.07 4.44
N THR A 226 6.59 9.76 3.97
CA THR A 226 6.14 10.04 2.59
C THR A 226 6.25 11.53 2.28
N PHE A 227 5.75 12.39 3.18
CA PHE A 227 5.79 13.83 3.01
C PHE A 227 7.23 14.36 2.96
N TYR A 228 8.07 13.91 3.88
CA TYR A 228 9.48 14.27 3.88
C TYR A 228 10.16 13.93 2.55
N GLU A 229 9.95 12.70 2.05
CA GLU A 229 10.53 12.25 0.79
C GLU A 229 10.06 13.07 -0.42
N LEU A 230 8.76 13.36 -0.52
CA LEU A 230 8.21 14.16 -1.62
C LEU A 230 8.75 15.60 -1.62
N LEU A 231 8.98 16.20 -0.45
CA LEU A 231 9.51 17.55 -0.33
C LEU A 231 11.01 17.63 -0.60
N THR A 232 11.79 16.64 -0.16
CA THR A 232 13.26 16.64 -0.26
C THR A 232 13.77 15.95 -1.52
N GLY A 233 13.00 14.99 -2.06
CA GLY A 233 13.38 14.15 -3.19
C GLY A 233 14.16 12.89 -2.80
N TYR A 234 14.30 12.58 -1.49
CA TYR A 234 14.96 11.36 -1.02
C TYR A 234 14.35 10.85 0.29
N ASN A 235 14.40 9.53 0.50
CA ASN A 235 14.03 8.90 1.76
C ASN A 235 15.28 8.69 2.63
N PRO A 236 15.37 9.30 3.82
CA PRO A 236 16.58 9.28 4.64
C PRO A 236 16.89 7.92 5.27
N PHE A 237 15.92 7.01 5.28
CA PHE A 237 16.07 5.66 5.84
C PHE A 237 16.43 4.61 4.77
N LYS A 238 16.36 4.97 3.49
CA LYS A 238 16.63 4.06 2.39
C LYS A 238 18.12 3.71 2.33
N THR A 239 18.43 2.42 2.35
CA THR A 239 19.75 1.82 2.11
C THR A 239 19.57 0.53 1.34
N ASP A 240 20.68 -0.10 0.91
CA ASP A 240 20.65 -1.39 0.22
C ASP A 240 20.55 -2.59 1.20
N VAL A 241 20.64 -2.34 2.50
CA VAL A 241 20.61 -3.36 3.56
C VAL A 241 19.34 -3.23 4.40
N GLU A 242 18.42 -4.20 4.27
CA GLU A 242 17.14 -4.18 4.99
C GLU A 242 17.30 -4.03 6.51
N ALA A 243 18.23 -4.75 7.13
CA ALA A 243 18.47 -4.65 8.57
C ALA A 243 18.88 -3.24 9.01
N GLU A 244 19.62 -2.51 8.17
CA GLU A 244 19.99 -1.12 8.42
C GLU A 244 18.78 -0.19 8.31
N ILE A 245 17.91 -0.39 7.31
CA ILE A 245 16.65 0.36 7.20
C ILE A 245 15.82 0.18 8.47
N LEU A 246 15.62 -1.06 8.91
CA LEU A 246 14.85 -1.37 10.11
C LEU A 246 15.46 -0.72 11.36
N SER A 247 16.80 -0.78 11.51
CA SER A 247 17.50 -0.12 12.62
C SER A 247 17.33 1.40 12.61
N ARG A 248 17.42 2.04 11.44
CA ARG A 248 17.21 3.47 11.28
C ARG A 248 15.77 3.89 11.61
N GLN A 249 14.79 3.09 11.18
CA GLN A 249 13.38 3.32 11.52
C GLN A 249 13.13 3.26 13.03
N MET A 250 13.89 2.45 13.77
CA MET A 250 13.77 2.34 15.22
C MET A 250 14.43 3.49 15.98
N SER A 251 15.56 3.99 15.51
CA SER A 251 16.46 4.82 16.34
C SER A 251 16.79 6.20 15.76
N VAL A 252 16.72 6.39 14.43
CA VAL A 252 17.18 7.63 13.80
C VAL A 252 16.02 8.61 13.60
N LYS A 253 16.14 9.84 14.09
CA LYS A 253 15.19 10.93 13.79
C LYS A 253 15.39 11.42 12.38
N LEU A 254 14.31 11.96 11.77
CA LEU A 254 14.41 12.64 10.48
C LEU A 254 15.40 13.80 10.54
N PRO A 255 16.36 13.89 9.61
CA PRO A 255 17.25 15.03 9.53
C PRO A 255 16.49 16.28 9.08
N TYR A 256 16.91 17.44 9.52
CA TYR A 256 16.39 18.69 8.96
C TYR A 256 16.94 18.92 7.57
N ASP A 257 16.07 19.22 6.61
CA ASP A 257 16.44 19.67 5.26
C ASP A 257 15.92 21.08 5.05
N LYS A 258 16.79 21.97 4.50
CA LYS A 258 16.47 23.38 4.23
C LYS A 258 15.36 23.58 3.17
N LYS A 259 15.07 22.56 2.39
CA LYS A 259 13.93 22.55 1.46
C LYS A 259 12.57 22.54 2.17
N ILE A 260 12.55 22.26 3.48
CA ILE A 260 11.32 22.19 4.27
C ILE A 260 11.29 23.37 5.24
N PRO A 261 10.25 24.23 5.22
CA PRO A 261 10.07 25.28 6.22
C PRO A 261 10.09 24.71 7.64
N ARG A 262 10.68 25.42 8.60
CA ARG A 262 10.81 24.95 9.99
C ARG A 262 9.49 24.53 10.64
N SER A 263 8.42 25.31 10.42
CA SER A 263 7.09 25.01 10.91
C SER A 263 6.58 23.66 10.41
N LEU A 264 6.71 23.42 9.10
CA LEU A 264 6.29 22.18 8.46
C LEU A 264 7.16 20.99 8.89
N TYR A 265 8.49 21.20 8.98
CA TYR A 265 9.39 20.18 9.50
C TYR A 265 9.02 19.72 10.91
N ASN A 266 8.62 20.64 11.78
CA ASN A 266 8.18 20.29 13.15
C ASN A 266 6.91 19.43 13.15
N VAL A 267 5.98 19.67 12.23
CA VAL A 267 4.77 18.81 12.03
C VAL A 267 5.18 17.40 11.58
N ILE A 268 6.05 17.32 10.56
CA ILE A 268 6.56 16.03 10.05
C ILE A 268 7.34 15.29 11.15
N LEU A 269 8.18 16.00 11.90
CA LEU A 269 8.95 15.41 12.98
C LEU A 269 8.04 14.82 14.08
N LYS A 270 6.95 15.54 14.44
CA LYS A 270 5.96 15.06 15.39
C LYS A 270 5.23 13.82 14.87
N ALA A 271 4.84 13.82 13.61
CA ALA A 271 4.19 12.67 12.96
C ALA A 271 5.08 11.41 12.94
N THR A 272 6.41 11.60 12.93
CA THR A 272 7.41 10.53 12.87
C THR A 272 8.14 10.29 14.21
N GLU A 273 7.53 10.70 15.33
CA GLU A 273 8.06 10.37 16.66
C GLU A 273 8.09 8.86 16.86
N LYS A 274 9.21 8.38 17.38
CA LYS A 274 9.39 6.98 17.71
C LYS A 274 8.70 6.67 19.04
N ILE A 275 8.05 5.52 19.14
CA ILE A 275 7.53 5.04 20.43
C ILE A 275 8.74 4.85 21.37
N PRO A 276 8.77 5.46 22.58
CA PRO A 276 9.85 5.21 23.52
C PRO A 276 9.91 3.70 23.82
N PRO A 277 11.09 3.09 23.92
CA PRO A 277 11.20 1.72 24.40
C PRO A 277 10.47 1.61 25.74
N SER A 278 9.57 0.63 25.89
CA SER A 278 8.96 0.32 27.17
C SER A 278 10.08 0.07 28.20
N ASP A 279 9.87 0.39 29.49
CA ASP A 279 10.89 0.24 30.55
C ASP A 279 11.50 -1.18 30.65
N THR A 280 10.83 -2.19 30.10
CA THR A 280 11.34 -3.55 29.94
C THR A 280 12.54 -3.68 28.97
N ALA A 281 12.69 -2.79 27.99
CA ALA A 281 13.84 -2.81 27.07
C ALA A 281 15.12 -2.23 27.69
N ARG A 282 15.03 -1.47 28.78
CA ARG A 282 16.20 -0.91 29.48
C ARG A 282 17.01 -1.95 30.26
N HIS A 283 16.45 -3.12 30.54
CA HIS A 283 17.13 -4.19 31.29
C HIS A 283 18.06 -5.08 30.46
N TRP A 284 18.05 -4.96 29.12
CA TRP A 284 18.92 -5.79 28.25
C TRP A 284 20.28 -5.16 27.94
N ASN A 285 20.48 -3.85 28.20
CA ASN A 285 21.77 -3.15 27.97
C ASN A 285 22.64 -3.03 29.21
N SER A 286 22.30 -3.68 30.30
CA SER A 286 23.03 -3.62 31.58
C SER A 286 23.55 -4.99 32.05
N LYS A 287 23.79 -5.93 31.14
CA LYS A 287 24.53 -7.18 31.50
C LYS A 287 25.60 -7.49 30.47
#